data_93e2775364b3fdf0f4e5ea3e2f9d2da7
#
_entry.id   93e2775364b3fdf0f4e5ea3e2f9d2da7
#
_cell.length_a   1.000
_cell.length_b   1.000
_cell.length_c   1.000
_cell.angle_alpha   90.00
_cell.angle_beta   90.00
_cell.angle_gamma   90.00
#
_symmetry.space_group_name_H-M   'P 1'
#
loop_
_entity.id
_entity.type
_entity.pdbx_description
1 polymer ?
#
loop_
_entity_poly.entity_id
_entity_poly.type
_entity_poly.pdbx_seq_one_letter_code
_entity_poly.pdbx_strand_id
1 'polypeptide(L)'
;MLSILTLGLLARACQATDFWVSKWSETPVGPDGPWHALNISWDNNPFQTFAMLPSLTKTSLLIAADACSQQDSACPNQVDSGSWPMWTSSAAHADFLYMDGTLFAGSSWDDTVSWPLNLTNDVQWIHERAIVWDVNNNSNSLNNQATTLTHNLTVNSPGGQLYTMNVGYFSLYGAGTNFTWLNSTGFNNTQDLQLATAKQNSIISSLSYGLQIGSPSLDIEPSLVMGGYDRSRCLTEPITTKDTTFQLTDISVGANGSGWPFTTPYTANSNASANSQSGLLGGSLEVLANPGVPYLHLPRATCDAIAKYLPVTYDQSLGLYLWNTQSDARHFDEITQTFAYLTFTFSDDSEINVPFSLLNLELDTPLTASKTRYFPCRPFTPHKSQPYHLGRAFLQAALLVQNWETNTTWLSQAPGPDMTIPSTPVIIEETDTTIAQMPYAPAWLSTWNGTLRESNWTNGQGSNSTGPYTKSWSSDSSLSGGTIAGIVIGAVAGVAIIVAAMFFIIRRRRAKAGYGDVALISFDSDKSAHHEVPKHEHKEDALSSPTYEADSAHVNELASNEADKIGELPLSMAKVERAEVDGTGIAELPGHDAQSR
;
A
#
# COMPACT_ATOMS: atom_id res chain seq x y z
N MET A 1 7.78 -59.75 39.42
CA MET A 1 6.98 -58.53 39.33
C MET A 1 7.84 -57.48 38.65
N LEU A 2 7.64 -57.35 37.37
CA LEU A 2 8.37 -56.43 36.52
C LEU A 2 7.48 -55.20 36.27
N SER A 3 7.82 -54.05 36.88
CA SER A 3 7.14 -52.78 36.58
C SER A 3 7.72 -52.18 35.29
N ILE A 4 6.91 -52.16 34.25
CA ILE A 4 7.21 -51.49 33.01
C ILE A 4 6.83 -50.02 33.20
N LEU A 5 7.85 -49.16 33.36
CA LEU A 5 7.69 -47.72 33.26
C LEU A 5 7.50 -47.35 31.78
N THR A 6 6.28 -47.10 31.37
CA THR A 6 5.98 -46.46 30.09
C THR A 6 6.31 -44.96 30.18
N LEU A 7 7.48 -44.59 29.67
CA LEU A 7 7.84 -43.20 29.43
C LEU A 7 7.03 -42.72 28.23
N GLY A 8 5.92 -42.05 28.48
CA GLY A 8 5.18 -41.34 27.45
C GLY A 8 6.00 -40.13 26.98
N LEU A 9 6.70 -40.26 25.84
CA LEU A 9 7.16 -39.13 25.07
C LEU A 9 5.92 -38.38 24.55
N LEU A 10 5.55 -37.32 25.24
CA LEU A 10 4.73 -36.25 24.68
C LEU A 10 5.61 -35.57 23.60
N ALA A 11 5.62 -36.12 22.38
CA ALA A 11 5.96 -35.36 21.22
C ALA A 11 4.91 -34.23 21.17
N ARG A 12 5.27 -33.04 21.59
CA ARG A 12 4.60 -31.84 21.09
C ARG A 12 4.79 -31.91 19.57
N ALA A 13 3.79 -32.40 18.85
CA ALA A 13 3.63 -32.09 17.46
C ALA A 13 3.60 -30.55 17.43
N CYS A 14 4.70 -29.94 16.96
CA CYS A 14 4.68 -28.60 16.46
C CYS A 14 3.65 -28.71 15.31
N GLN A 15 2.42 -28.27 15.57
CA GLN A 15 1.46 -28.11 14.49
C GLN A 15 2.11 -27.03 13.62
N ALA A 16 2.68 -27.47 12.50
CA ALA A 16 2.98 -26.57 11.41
C ALA A 16 1.66 -25.87 11.13
N THR A 17 1.63 -24.57 11.30
CA THR A 17 0.51 -23.77 10.84
C THR A 17 0.64 -23.78 9.33
N ASP A 18 -0.21 -24.53 8.65
CA ASP A 18 -0.13 -24.73 7.21
C ASP A 18 -0.48 -23.45 6.41
N PHE A 19 -0.81 -22.38 7.10
CA PHE A 19 -1.06 -21.03 6.57
C PHE A 19 -0.65 -19.96 7.59
N TRP A 20 -0.49 -18.71 7.10
CA TRP A 20 -0.11 -17.55 7.91
C TRP A 20 -1.08 -16.39 7.68
N VAL A 21 -1.81 -15.99 8.75
CA VAL A 21 -2.72 -14.83 8.70
C VAL A 21 -1.94 -13.58 9.07
N SER A 22 -1.69 -12.73 8.10
CA SER A 22 -0.82 -11.56 8.25
C SER A 22 -1.45 -10.46 9.09
N LYS A 23 -0.61 -9.80 9.90
CA LYS A 23 -0.97 -8.60 10.65
C LYS A 23 -0.95 -7.36 9.76
N TRP A 24 -1.92 -6.49 9.97
CA TRP A 24 -2.02 -5.20 9.27
C TRP A 24 -1.60 -4.05 10.18
N SER A 25 -1.17 -2.95 9.57
CA SER A 25 -0.88 -1.68 10.25
C SER A 25 -2.19 -1.05 10.77
N GLU A 26 -2.12 -0.45 11.96
CA GLU A 26 -3.25 0.30 12.52
C GLU A 26 -3.48 1.63 11.76
N THR A 27 -2.44 2.17 11.14
CA THR A 27 -2.50 3.44 10.41
C THR A 27 -2.60 3.16 8.90
N PRO A 28 -3.64 3.66 8.24
CA PRO A 28 -3.74 3.61 6.78
C PRO A 28 -2.70 4.50 6.10
N VAL A 29 -2.28 4.14 4.88
CA VAL A 29 -1.21 4.81 4.14
C VAL A 29 -1.62 5.19 2.72
N GLY A 30 -0.80 6.02 2.08
CA GLY A 30 -0.91 6.41 0.67
C GLY A 30 -1.61 7.75 0.45
N PRO A 31 -1.08 8.61 -0.45
CA PRO A 31 -1.67 9.92 -0.76
C PRO A 31 -2.88 9.83 -1.69
N ASP A 32 -3.20 8.62 -2.16
CA ASP A 32 -4.25 8.26 -3.13
C ASP A 32 -5.28 7.28 -2.55
N GLY A 33 -5.33 7.13 -1.21
CA GLY A 33 -6.19 6.18 -0.54
C GLY A 33 -7.27 6.82 0.34
N PRO A 34 -7.26 6.53 1.64
CA PRO A 34 -6.27 5.73 2.40
C PRO A 34 -6.35 4.21 2.15
N TRP A 35 -5.21 3.52 2.31
CA TRP A 35 -5.12 2.07 2.12
C TRP A 35 -4.65 1.35 3.37
N HIS A 36 -5.19 0.16 3.63
CA HIS A 36 -4.59 -0.75 4.59
C HIS A 36 -3.23 -1.25 4.10
N ALA A 37 -2.28 -1.41 5.01
CA ALA A 37 -0.94 -1.89 4.73
C ALA A 37 -0.52 -2.98 5.72
N LEU A 38 0.34 -3.88 5.29
CA LEU A 38 0.87 -4.96 6.11
C LEU A 38 1.87 -4.42 7.12
N ASN A 39 1.90 -5.02 8.31
CA ASN A 39 2.87 -4.71 9.34
C ASN A 39 4.08 -5.65 9.22
N ILE A 40 5.17 -5.18 8.64
CA ILE A 40 6.39 -5.96 8.38
C ILE A 40 7.56 -5.31 9.11
N SER A 41 8.43 -6.11 9.74
CA SER A 41 9.73 -5.63 10.21
C SER A 41 10.84 -6.11 9.29
N TRP A 42 11.90 -5.33 9.21
CA TRP A 42 13.08 -5.66 8.41
C TRP A 42 14.32 -5.62 9.28
N ASP A 43 15.38 -6.34 8.86
CA ASP A 43 16.63 -6.45 9.60
C ASP A 43 16.47 -7.21 10.94
N ASN A 44 17.41 -7.04 11.82
CA ASN A 44 17.45 -7.65 13.15
C ASN A 44 16.61 -6.90 14.21
N ASN A 45 15.84 -5.89 13.81
CA ASN A 45 15.05 -5.10 14.75
C ASN A 45 13.54 -5.44 14.67
N PRO A 46 13.07 -6.44 15.43
CA PRO A 46 11.65 -6.82 15.43
C PRO A 46 10.73 -5.74 16.04
N PHE A 47 11.28 -4.73 16.70
CA PHE A 47 10.51 -3.66 17.31
C PHE A 47 10.21 -2.51 16.35
N GLN A 48 10.83 -2.51 15.17
CA GLN A 48 10.59 -1.51 14.14
C GLN A 48 9.78 -2.13 13.01
N THR A 49 8.54 -1.73 12.92
CA THR A 49 7.59 -2.21 11.90
C THR A 49 7.33 -1.12 10.87
N PHE A 50 7.10 -1.55 9.64
CA PHE A 50 6.82 -0.71 8.49
C PHE A 50 5.48 -1.07 7.90
N ALA A 51 4.72 -0.08 7.51
CA ALA A 51 3.50 -0.25 6.74
C ALA A 51 3.88 -0.48 5.28
N MET A 52 3.60 -1.68 4.74
CA MET A 52 3.93 -2.05 3.37
C MET A 52 2.69 -2.51 2.61
N LEU A 53 2.51 -2.02 1.40
CA LEU A 53 1.39 -2.43 0.54
C LEU A 53 1.67 -3.82 -0.05
N PRO A 54 0.68 -4.73 -0.10
CA PRO A 54 0.85 -5.98 -0.81
C PRO A 54 0.99 -5.73 -2.32
N SER A 55 1.81 -6.54 -3.00
CA SER A 55 2.05 -6.40 -4.44
C SER A 55 2.33 -7.75 -5.11
N LEU A 56 2.22 -7.78 -6.44
CA LEU A 56 2.63 -8.91 -7.29
C LEU A 56 4.05 -8.73 -7.85
N THR A 57 4.79 -7.74 -7.38
CA THR A 57 6.19 -7.52 -7.78
C THR A 57 7.06 -8.69 -7.38
N LYS A 58 8.06 -9.01 -8.20
CA LYS A 58 8.97 -10.15 -7.93
C LYS A 58 9.70 -10.00 -6.60
N THR A 59 10.11 -8.79 -6.27
CA THR A 59 10.81 -8.48 -5.02
C THR A 59 10.06 -7.43 -4.23
N SER A 60 10.16 -7.47 -2.92
CA SER A 60 9.69 -6.38 -2.07
C SER A 60 10.46 -5.09 -2.36
N LEU A 61 9.83 -3.93 -2.13
CA LEU A 61 10.46 -2.63 -2.25
C LEU A 61 10.54 -1.95 -0.89
N LEU A 62 11.74 -1.59 -0.49
CA LEU A 62 12.01 -0.75 0.66
C LEU A 62 12.26 0.69 0.23
N ILE A 63 11.72 1.62 0.98
CA ILE A 63 11.95 3.06 0.79
C ILE A 63 12.90 3.52 1.89
N ALA A 64 14.04 4.08 1.51
CA ALA A 64 15.01 4.61 2.45
C ALA A 64 14.46 5.81 3.23
N ALA A 65 14.89 6.00 4.48
CA ALA A 65 14.40 7.07 5.34
C ALA A 65 14.70 8.48 4.81
N ASP A 66 15.72 8.62 3.99
CA ASP A 66 16.13 9.86 3.35
C ASP A 66 15.43 10.12 1.99
N ALA A 67 14.58 9.20 1.54
CA ALA A 67 13.85 9.34 0.28
C ALA A 67 12.99 10.62 0.23
N CYS A 68 12.48 11.04 1.39
CA CYS A 68 11.77 12.28 1.57
C CYS A 68 12.57 13.20 2.50
N SER A 69 13.35 14.15 1.96
CA SER A 69 13.90 15.21 2.77
C SER A 69 12.77 16.12 3.26
N GLN A 70 12.87 16.62 4.50
CA GLN A 70 11.83 17.44 5.13
C GLN A 70 11.46 18.75 4.38
N GLN A 71 12.17 19.08 3.32
CA GLN A 71 11.97 20.28 2.52
C GLN A 71 11.45 20.00 1.11
N ASP A 72 11.24 18.73 0.76
CA ASP A 72 10.74 18.37 -0.56
C ASP A 72 9.20 18.42 -0.57
N SER A 73 8.64 19.39 -1.31
CA SER A 73 7.20 19.54 -1.47
C SER A 73 6.54 18.37 -2.24
N ALA A 74 7.33 17.53 -2.89
CA ALA A 74 6.87 16.34 -3.59
C ALA A 74 6.73 15.12 -2.67
N CYS A 75 7.09 15.23 -1.39
CA CYS A 75 6.94 14.15 -0.44
C CYS A 75 5.57 14.17 0.23
N PRO A 76 4.92 13.00 0.37
CA PRO A 76 3.74 12.86 1.21
C PRO A 76 4.04 13.23 2.66
N ASN A 77 3.02 13.70 3.40
CA ASN A 77 3.18 13.97 4.82
C ASN A 77 3.65 12.69 5.53
N GLN A 78 4.76 12.82 6.25
CA GLN A 78 5.39 11.71 6.97
C GLN A 78 4.61 11.41 8.25
N VAL A 79 3.57 10.62 8.14
CA VAL A 79 3.00 9.95 9.31
C VAL A 79 3.04 8.46 9.00
N ASP A 80 3.90 7.72 9.70
CA ASP A 80 4.04 6.27 9.63
C ASP A 80 4.19 5.69 8.21
N SER A 81 4.96 6.38 7.38
CA SER A 81 5.35 5.87 6.08
C SER A 81 6.12 4.55 6.24
N GLY A 82 5.89 3.60 5.36
CA GLY A 82 6.68 2.38 5.28
C GLY A 82 8.12 2.65 4.82
N SER A 83 8.70 3.79 5.19
CA SER A 83 10.07 4.14 4.91
C SER A 83 11.02 3.49 5.90
N TRP A 84 12.12 3.00 5.38
CA TRP A 84 13.11 2.29 6.16
C TRP A 84 14.18 3.22 6.71
N PRO A 85 14.39 3.29 8.04
CA PRO A 85 15.45 4.13 8.59
C PRO A 85 16.81 3.47 8.41
N MET A 86 17.53 3.84 7.38
CA MET A 86 18.90 3.37 7.13
C MET A 86 19.91 3.62 8.27
N TRP A 87 19.52 4.32 9.36
CA TRP A 87 20.49 4.90 10.29
C TRP A 87 20.26 4.58 11.76
N THR A 88 19.38 3.66 12.13
CA THR A 88 18.98 3.54 13.55
C THR A 88 19.66 2.45 14.36
N SER A 89 20.55 1.63 13.80
CA SER A 89 21.34 0.74 14.66
C SER A 89 22.78 0.64 14.22
N SER A 90 23.70 0.92 15.13
CA SER A 90 25.15 0.78 14.92
C SER A 90 25.63 -0.66 14.84
N ALA A 91 24.81 -1.64 15.21
CA ALA A 91 25.16 -3.06 15.22
C ALA A 91 24.63 -3.83 14.00
N ALA A 92 23.50 -3.42 13.46
CA ALA A 92 22.88 -4.06 12.28
C ALA A 92 23.49 -3.59 10.96
N HIS A 93 24.19 -2.47 10.95
CA HIS A 93 24.86 -1.90 9.76
C HIS A 93 25.97 -2.78 9.18
N ALA A 94 26.50 -3.75 9.93
CA ALA A 94 27.46 -4.68 9.39
C ALA A 94 26.86 -5.63 8.34
N ASP A 95 25.57 -5.91 8.42
CA ASP A 95 24.85 -6.77 7.48
C ASP A 95 24.39 -6.02 6.22
N PHE A 96 24.32 -4.69 6.28
CA PHE A 96 24.06 -3.81 5.13
C PHE A 96 25.20 -3.71 4.12
N LEU A 97 26.34 -4.25 4.40
CA LEU A 97 27.46 -4.32 3.46
C LEU A 97 27.12 -5.10 2.18
N TYR A 98 25.95 -5.68 2.11
CA TYR A 98 25.44 -6.38 0.93
C TYR A 98 24.51 -5.54 0.04
N MET A 99 24.59 -4.21 0.08
CA MET A 99 24.11 -3.35 -1.02
C MET A 99 25.00 -3.61 -2.24
N ASP A 100 24.89 -4.82 -2.76
CA ASP A 100 25.82 -5.37 -3.75
C ASP A 100 25.26 -5.32 -5.17
N GLY A 101 24.06 -4.78 -5.32
CA GLY A 101 23.41 -4.60 -6.61
C GLY A 101 23.79 -3.29 -7.29
N THR A 102 23.88 -3.31 -8.60
CA THR A 102 23.99 -2.09 -9.39
C THR A 102 22.69 -1.30 -9.35
N LEU A 103 22.79 0.04 -9.36
CA LEU A 103 21.63 0.91 -9.56
C LEU A 103 21.05 0.68 -10.96
N PHE A 104 19.73 0.66 -11.05
CA PHE A 104 19.03 0.58 -12.32
C PHE A 104 17.76 1.45 -12.30
N ALA A 105 17.23 1.78 -13.48
CA ALA A 105 16.08 2.65 -13.59
C ALA A 105 14.82 2.03 -12.97
N GLY A 106 14.13 2.75 -12.10
CA GLY A 106 12.89 2.31 -11.45
C GLY A 106 11.78 1.97 -12.44
N SER A 107 11.80 2.57 -13.64
CA SER A 107 10.88 2.22 -14.75
C SER A 107 11.03 0.78 -15.26
N SER A 108 12.12 0.09 -14.94
CA SER A 108 12.39 -1.30 -15.30
C SER A 108 12.41 -2.25 -14.11
N TRP A 109 12.01 -1.77 -12.92
CA TRP A 109 12.00 -2.59 -11.72
C TRP A 109 11.02 -3.76 -11.82
N ASP A 110 9.75 -3.46 -12.05
CA ASP A 110 8.72 -4.47 -12.23
C ASP A 110 7.56 -3.88 -13.06
N ASP A 111 7.26 -4.49 -14.19
CA ASP A 111 6.30 -3.98 -15.15
C ASP A 111 4.86 -3.88 -14.60
N THR A 112 4.54 -4.69 -13.58
CA THR A 112 3.20 -4.68 -12.96
C THR A 112 2.92 -3.40 -12.14
N VAL A 113 3.96 -2.70 -11.71
CA VAL A 113 3.86 -1.46 -10.93
C VAL A 113 4.53 -0.29 -11.65
N SER A 114 5.73 -0.50 -12.21
CA SER A 114 6.54 0.57 -12.79
C SER A 114 5.85 1.27 -13.96
N TRP A 115 5.20 0.51 -14.84
CA TRP A 115 4.51 1.08 -15.99
C TRP A 115 3.19 1.77 -15.63
N PRO A 116 2.26 1.14 -14.86
CA PRO A 116 1.01 1.79 -14.48
C PRO A 116 1.20 3.06 -13.64
N LEU A 117 2.23 3.12 -12.80
CA LEU A 117 2.55 4.28 -11.98
C LEU A 117 3.52 5.26 -12.65
N ASN A 118 4.06 4.89 -13.82
CA ASN A 118 5.06 5.69 -14.54
C ASN A 118 6.23 6.08 -13.62
N LEU A 119 6.90 5.05 -13.07
CA LEU A 119 7.99 5.23 -12.11
C LEU A 119 9.25 5.74 -12.78
N THR A 120 9.95 6.64 -12.10
CA THR A 120 11.25 7.19 -12.51
C THR A 120 12.24 7.16 -11.34
N ASN A 121 13.51 7.49 -11.65
CA ASN A 121 14.66 7.45 -10.75
C ASN A 121 15.12 6.01 -10.44
N ASP A 122 16.01 5.84 -9.46
CA ASP A 122 16.81 4.64 -9.36
C ASP A 122 16.36 3.73 -8.21
N VAL A 123 16.55 2.44 -8.43
CA VAL A 123 16.39 1.38 -7.44
C VAL A 123 17.63 0.51 -7.43
N GLN A 124 17.87 -0.21 -6.33
CA GLN A 124 19.01 -1.08 -6.14
C GLN A 124 18.59 -2.43 -5.60
N TRP A 125 19.15 -3.52 -6.12
CA TRP A 125 18.97 -4.84 -5.55
C TRP A 125 19.78 -4.99 -4.27
N ILE A 126 19.13 -5.54 -3.25
CA ILE A 126 19.74 -5.90 -1.98
C ILE A 126 19.21 -7.27 -1.53
N HIS A 127 19.78 -7.84 -0.47
CA HIS A 127 19.14 -8.92 0.25
C HIS A 127 19.03 -8.55 1.73
N GLU A 128 17.91 -8.94 2.33
CA GLU A 128 17.63 -8.56 3.70
C GLU A 128 16.73 -9.61 4.39
N ARG A 129 16.64 -9.57 5.69
CA ARG A 129 15.73 -10.38 6.46
C ARG A 129 14.40 -9.64 6.67
N ALA A 130 13.29 -10.25 6.23
CA ALA A 130 11.95 -9.82 6.58
C ALA A 130 11.45 -10.57 7.82
N ILE A 131 10.72 -9.89 8.69
CA ILE A 131 10.00 -10.49 9.82
C ILE A 131 8.52 -10.23 9.58
N VAL A 132 7.79 -11.31 9.33
CA VAL A 132 6.33 -11.28 9.15
C VAL A 132 5.64 -11.52 10.50
N TRP A 133 4.56 -10.78 10.73
CA TRP A 133 3.77 -10.86 11.95
C TRP A 133 2.38 -11.42 11.66
N ASP A 134 1.87 -12.26 12.56
CA ASP A 134 0.48 -12.72 12.50
C ASP A 134 -0.45 -11.85 13.35
N VAL A 135 -1.76 -12.07 13.21
CA VAL A 135 -2.81 -11.38 13.97
C VAL A 135 -2.71 -11.59 15.48
N ASN A 136 -1.99 -12.61 15.95
CA ASN A 136 -1.76 -12.91 17.37
C ASN A 136 -0.42 -12.35 17.88
N ASN A 137 0.27 -11.54 17.09
CA ASN A 137 1.61 -11.02 17.37
C ASN A 137 2.71 -12.10 17.46
N ASN A 138 2.53 -13.26 16.83
CA ASN A 138 3.64 -14.17 16.59
C ASN A 138 4.42 -13.68 15.37
N SER A 139 5.72 -13.96 15.34
CA SER A 139 6.59 -13.54 14.24
C SER A 139 7.39 -14.70 13.69
N ASN A 140 7.65 -14.64 12.37
CA ASN A 140 8.56 -15.53 11.68
C ASN A 140 9.56 -14.73 10.86
N SER A 141 10.82 -15.20 10.84
CA SER A 141 11.90 -14.58 10.07
C SER A 141 12.06 -15.26 8.72
N LEU A 142 12.02 -14.46 7.67
CA LEU A 142 12.37 -14.84 6.31
C LEU A 142 13.76 -14.28 6.01
N ASN A 143 14.80 -15.12 6.09
CA ASN A 143 16.18 -14.70 5.96
C ASN A 143 16.60 -14.59 4.50
N ASN A 144 17.54 -13.69 4.20
CA ASN A 144 18.18 -13.54 2.89
C ASN A 144 17.20 -13.32 1.73
N GLN A 145 16.22 -12.44 1.94
CA GLN A 145 15.19 -12.16 0.94
C GLN A 145 15.72 -11.25 -0.17
N ALA A 146 15.51 -11.64 -1.43
CA ALA A 146 15.72 -10.74 -2.56
C ALA A 146 14.81 -9.51 -2.40
N THR A 147 15.40 -8.33 -2.33
CA THR A 147 14.70 -7.09 -2.00
C THR A 147 15.25 -5.95 -2.85
N THR A 148 14.44 -4.94 -3.06
CA THR A 148 14.80 -3.72 -3.77
C THR A 148 14.77 -2.55 -2.79
N LEU A 149 15.76 -1.67 -2.85
CA LEU A 149 15.84 -0.43 -2.08
C LEU A 149 15.83 0.77 -3.02
N THR A 150 15.17 1.84 -2.61
CA THR A 150 15.23 3.12 -3.30
C THR A 150 15.36 4.29 -2.33
N HIS A 151 16.06 5.35 -2.79
CA HIS A 151 16.19 6.63 -2.09
C HIS A 151 15.34 7.75 -2.71
N ASN A 152 14.82 7.55 -3.93
CA ASN A 152 14.23 8.63 -4.70
C ASN A 152 13.18 8.20 -5.72
N LEU A 153 12.61 6.99 -5.59
CA LEU A 153 11.63 6.50 -6.56
C LEU A 153 10.41 7.42 -6.60
N THR A 154 10.07 7.87 -7.80
CA THR A 154 9.06 8.90 -8.01
C THR A 154 7.96 8.40 -8.93
N VAL A 155 6.72 8.68 -8.55
CA VAL A 155 5.52 8.46 -9.36
C VAL A 155 5.24 9.71 -10.19
N ASN A 156 5.01 9.53 -11.50
CA ASN A 156 4.69 10.61 -12.42
C ASN A 156 3.23 10.55 -12.86
N SER A 157 2.48 11.62 -12.57
CA SER A 157 1.13 11.80 -13.09
C SER A 157 1.15 12.24 -14.55
N PRO A 158 0.09 12.00 -15.37
CA PRO A 158 0.04 12.33 -16.78
C PRO A 158 0.31 13.80 -17.11
N GLY A 159 -0.05 14.73 -16.25
CA GLY A 159 0.21 16.17 -16.39
C GLY A 159 1.57 16.62 -15.90
N GLY A 160 2.45 15.69 -15.48
CA GLY A 160 3.80 15.97 -14.99
C GLY A 160 3.89 16.29 -13.50
N GLN A 161 2.81 16.11 -12.74
CA GLN A 161 2.89 16.19 -11.28
C GLN A 161 3.63 14.97 -10.72
N LEU A 162 4.54 15.21 -9.81
CA LEU A 162 5.44 14.20 -9.25
C LEU A 162 5.19 14.05 -7.76
N TYR A 163 5.34 12.82 -7.26
CA TYR A 163 5.55 12.62 -5.83
C TYR A 163 6.54 11.49 -5.57
N THR A 164 7.33 11.64 -4.51
CA THR A 164 8.28 10.63 -4.08
C THR A 164 7.56 9.55 -3.29
N MET A 165 7.77 8.29 -3.64
CA MET A 165 7.19 7.18 -2.89
C MET A 165 7.78 7.12 -1.48
N ASN A 166 6.89 6.96 -0.50
CA ASN A 166 7.24 6.81 0.91
C ASN A 166 6.64 5.57 1.56
N VAL A 167 5.93 4.74 0.78
CA VAL A 167 5.36 3.47 1.22
C VAL A 167 5.93 2.36 0.36
N GLY A 168 6.54 1.37 0.98
CA GLY A 168 7.13 0.21 0.32
C GLY A 168 6.10 -0.84 -0.07
N TYR A 169 6.56 -1.88 -0.78
CA TYR A 169 5.76 -3.00 -1.22
C TYR A 169 6.28 -4.31 -0.64
N PHE A 170 5.37 -5.14 -0.15
CA PHE A 170 5.64 -6.52 0.24
C PHE A 170 5.23 -7.45 -0.90
N SER A 171 6.16 -8.29 -1.37
CA SER A 171 5.95 -9.18 -2.50
C SER A 171 5.13 -10.41 -2.12
N LEU A 172 4.09 -10.70 -2.92
CA LEU A 172 3.30 -11.93 -2.89
C LEU A 172 3.60 -12.82 -4.12
N TYR A 173 4.68 -12.52 -4.83
CA TYR A 173 5.09 -13.28 -6.02
C TYR A 173 5.63 -14.65 -5.64
N GLY A 174 5.18 -15.70 -6.33
CA GLY A 174 5.54 -17.08 -6.09
C GLY A 174 5.69 -17.93 -7.36
N ALA A 175 5.65 -17.31 -8.55
CA ALA A 175 5.91 -18.05 -9.81
C ALA A 175 7.38 -18.52 -9.96
N GLY A 176 8.26 -18.06 -9.06
CA GLY A 176 9.64 -18.51 -8.91
C GLY A 176 10.00 -18.62 -7.44
N THR A 177 11.08 -19.34 -7.13
CA THR A 177 11.55 -19.52 -5.75
C THR A 177 12.67 -18.56 -5.37
N ASN A 178 13.40 -18.05 -6.36
CA ASN A 178 14.53 -17.15 -6.14
C ASN A 178 14.63 -16.07 -7.23
N PHE A 179 15.45 -15.09 -6.96
CA PHE A 179 15.77 -14.00 -7.89
C PHE A 179 17.28 -13.82 -7.97
N THR A 180 17.81 -13.60 -9.17
CA THR A 180 19.25 -13.43 -9.43
C THR A 180 19.50 -12.09 -10.07
N TRP A 181 20.50 -11.37 -9.56
CA TRP A 181 21.01 -10.11 -10.13
C TRP A 181 22.52 -10.09 -10.17
N LEU A 182 23.07 -9.16 -10.94
CA LEU A 182 24.51 -8.91 -10.94
C LEU A 182 24.86 -7.95 -9.80
N ASN A 183 25.82 -8.33 -8.98
CA ASN A 183 26.37 -7.44 -7.98
C ASN A 183 27.32 -6.39 -8.60
N SER A 184 27.77 -5.43 -7.80
CA SER A 184 28.65 -4.35 -8.22
C SER A 184 30.02 -4.83 -8.77
N THR A 185 30.40 -6.06 -8.43
CA THR A 185 31.65 -6.72 -8.90
C THR A 185 31.43 -7.63 -10.11
N GLY A 186 30.18 -7.71 -10.62
CA GLY A 186 29.84 -8.47 -11.81
C GLY A 186 29.58 -9.96 -11.59
N PHE A 187 29.41 -10.40 -10.33
CA PHE A 187 29.03 -11.78 -10.01
C PHE A 187 27.52 -11.88 -9.82
N ASN A 188 26.96 -13.05 -10.15
CA ASN A 188 25.56 -13.36 -9.87
C ASN A 188 25.34 -13.51 -8.35
N ASN A 189 24.39 -12.75 -7.82
CA ASN A 189 23.85 -12.93 -6.49
C ASN A 189 22.43 -13.50 -6.62
N THR A 190 22.14 -14.62 -5.96
CA THR A 190 20.85 -15.31 -6.01
C THR A 190 20.31 -15.43 -4.59
N GLN A 191 19.11 -14.92 -4.37
CA GLN A 191 18.43 -14.95 -3.08
C GLN A 191 17.00 -15.44 -3.24
N ASP A 192 16.44 -15.99 -2.16
CA ASP A 192 15.09 -16.52 -2.15
C ASP A 192 14.02 -15.41 -2.13
N LEU A 193 12.84 -15.75 -2.61
CA LEU A 193 11.65 -14.90 -2.58
C LEU A 193 10.80 -15.20 -1.33
N GLN A 194 9.99 -14.24 -0.90
CA GLN A 194 9.28 -14.28 0.37
C GLN A 194 8.41 -15.53 0.56
N LEU A 195 7.52 -15.83 -0.39
CA LEU A 195 6.68 -17.02 -0.30
C LEU A 195 7.49 -18.32 -0.35
N ALA A 196 8.56 -18.36 -1.14
CA ALA A 196 9.44 -19.52 -1.22
C ALA A 196 10.13 -19.81 0.12
N THR A 197 10.67 -18.78 0.77
CA THR A 197 11.27 -18.93 2.10
C THR A 197 10.22 -19.29 3.16
N ALA A 198 9.03 -18.71 3.11
CA ALA A 198 7.95 -19.05 4.03
C ALA A 198 7.57 -20.55 3.91
N LYS A 199 7.52 -21.08 2.68
CA LYS A 199 7.29 -22.51 2.43
C LYS A 199 8.46 -23.38 2.89
N GLN A 200 9.70 -23.01 2.55
CA GLN A 200 10.91 -23.75 2.99
C GLN A 200 11.00 -23.83 4.52
N ASN A 201 10.59 -22.79 5.22
CA ASN A 201 10.57 -22.72 6.68
C ASN A 201 9.33 -23.41 7.29
N SER A 202 8.47 -24.06 6.48
CA SER A 202 7.22 -24.70 6.92
C SER A 202 6.28 -23.73 7.66
N ILE A 203 6.26 -22.47 7.27
CA ILE A 203 5.30 -21.46 7.73
C ILE A 203 3.99 -21.58 6.96
N ILE A 204 4.10 -21.94 5.67
CA ILE A 204 3.00 -22.15 4.74
C ILE A 204 3.18 -23.48 4.00
N SER A 205 2.07 -24.11 3.58
CA SER A 205 2.09 -25.42 2.87
C SER A 205 2.34 -25.26 1.38
N SER A 206 1.96 -24.13 0.79
CA SER A 206 2.03 -23.89 -0.66
C SER A 206 2.46 -22.46 -1.00
N LEU A 207 2.92 -22.27 -2.24
CA LEU A 207 3.19 -20.94 -2.81
C LEU A 207 1.86 -20.28 -3.22
N SER A 208 1.02 -19.99 -2.22
CA SER A 208 -0.31 -19.43 -2.44
C SER A 208 -0.60 -18.27 -1.49
N TYR A 209 -1.61 -17.48 -1.81
CA TYR A 209 -2.17 -16.48 -0.92
C TYR A 209 -3.62 -16.17 -1.25
N GLY A 210 -4.37 -15.66 -0.26
CA GLY A 210 -5.70 -15.06 -0.42
C GLY A 210 -5.71 -13.66 0.15
N LEU A 211 -6.13 -12.67 -0.62
CA LEU A 211 -6.06 -11.24 -0.31
C LEU A 211 -7.39 -10.54 -0.55
N GLN A 212 -7.90 -9.82 0.45
CA GLN A 212 -8.84 -8.71 0.34
C GLN A 212 -8.20 -7.47 0.97
N ILE A 213 -8.15 -6.35 0.23
CA ILE A 213 -7.52 -5.12 0.74
C ILE A 213 -8.34 -4.47 1.85
N GLY A 214 -9.67 -4.67 1.87
CA GLY A 214 -10.56 -3.95 2.77
C GLY A 214 -10.67 -2.47 2.43
N SER A 215 -11.28 -1.69 3.33
CA SER A 215 -11.46 -0.24 3.14
C SER A 215 -11.40 0.49 4.47
N PRO A 216 -10.34 1.28 4.75
CA PRO A 216 -10.27 2.08 5.98
C PRO A 216 -11.44 3.07 6.11
N SER A 217 -11.88 3.62 4.98
CA SER A 217 -12.97 4.60 4.95
C SER A 217 -14.34 4.03 5.33
N LEU A 218 -14.54 2.73 5.16
CA LEU A 218 -15.81 2.03 5.41
C LEU A 218 -15.72 0.98 6.51
N ASP A 219 -14.64 0.99 7.29
CA ASP A 219 -14.39 0.03 8.37
C ASP A 219 -14.46 -1.45 7.87
N ILE A 220 -14.02 -1.70 6.62
CA ILE A 220 -13.89 -3.05 6.09
C ILE A 220 -12.49 -3.55 6.41
N GLU A 221 -12.42 -4.52 7.32
CA GLU A 221 -11.16 -5.12 7.72
C GLU A 221 -10.46 -5.82 6.55
N PRO A 222 -9.15 -5.62 6.37
CA PRO A 222 -8.38 -6.31 5.35
C PRO A 222 -8.09 -7.76 5.76
N SER A 223 -7.78 -8.61 4.78
CA SER A 223 -7.38 -9.99 5.01
C SER A 223 -6.25 -10.38 4.06
N LEU A 224 -5.17 -10.95 4.60
CA LEU A 224 -4.13 -11.65 3.84
C LEU A 224 -3.78 -12.94 4.55
N VAL A 225 -3.98 -14.06 3.86
CA VAL A 225 -3.57 -15.39 4.30
C VAL A 225 -2.56 -15.93 3.30
N MET A 226 -1.30 -16.09 3.72
CA MET A 226 -0.27 -16.78 2.94
C MET A 226 -0.38 -18.29 3.16
N GLY A 227 -0.25 -19.10 2.10
CA GLY A 227 -0.50 -20.55 2.10
C GLY A 227 -1.98 -20.93 2.16
N GLY A 228 -2.89 -19.97 1.93
CA GLY A 228 -4.33 -20.20 2.03
C GLY A 228 -5.15 -18.96 1.71
N TYR A 229 -6.42 -18.98 2.08
CA TYR A 229 -7.34 -17.85 1.93
C TYR A 229 -8.35 -17.81 3.07
N ASP A 230 -8.92 -16.64 3.33
CA ASP A 230 -10.02 -16.51 4.28
C ASP A 230 -11.35 -16.80 3.58
N ARG A 231 -11.91 -17.98 3.85
CA ARG A 231 -13.15 -18.45 3.23
C ARG A 231 -14.34 -17.54 3.56
N SER A 232 -14.32 -16.85 4.69
CA SER A 232 -15.38 -15.90 5.06
C SER A 232 -15.45 -14.70 4.10
N ARG A 233 -14.41 -14.47 3.29
CA ARG A 233 -14.33 -13.41 2.28
C ARG A 233 -14.73 -13.87 0.87
N CYS A 234 -14.97 -15.17 0.67
CA CYS A 234 -15.38 -15.76 -0.61
C CYS A 234 -16.91 -15.85 -0.67
N LEU A 235 -17.55 -14.74 -1.04
CA LEU A 235 -19.03 -14.59 -0.96
C LEU A 235 -19.77 -15.27 -2.12
N THR A 236 -19.15 -15.33 -3.31
CA THR A 236 -19.70 -15.96 -4.51
C THR A 236 -18.84 -17.13 -4.96
N GLU A 237 -19.39 -17.98 -5.86
CA GLU A 237 -18.57 -18.98 -6.54
C GLU A 237 -17.37 -18.30 -7.19
N PRO A 238 -16.14 -18.84 -7.01
CA PRO A 238 -14.93 -18.19 -7.51
C PRO A 238 -14.83 -18.24 -9.05
N ILE A 239 -14.59 -17.09 -9.65
CA ILE A 239 -14.17 -16.94 -11.05
C ILE A 239 -12.75 -17.48 -11.16
N THR A 240 -12.51 -18.44 -12.04
CA THR A 240 -11.22 -19.16 -12.09
C THR A 240 -10.52 -18.95 -13.42
N THR A 241 -9.21 -18.68 -13.37
CA THR A 241 -8.33 -18.70 -14.55
C THR A 241 -7.09 -19.57 -14.30
N LYS A 242 -6.49 -20.09 -15.37
CA LYS A 242 -5.20 -20.79 -15.36
C LYS A 242 -4.05 -19.86 -15.73
N ASP A 243 -4.21 -18.59 -15.42
CA ASP A 243 -3.25 -17.52 -15.61
C ASP A 243 -3.35 -16.52 -14.44
N THR A 244 -2.60 -15.45 -14.47
CA THR A 244 -2.73 -14.32 -13.55
C THR A 244 -3.76 -13.30 -14.01
N THR A 245 -4.21 -13.39 -15.27
CA THR A 245 -5.15 -12.46 -15.90
C THR A 245 -6.53 -13.06 -16.10
N PHE A 246 -7.53 -12.18 -16.12
CA PHE A 246 -8.93 -12.51 -16.38
C PHE A 246 -9.44 -11.79 -17.62
N GLN A 247 -10.40 -12.40 -18.30
CA GLN A 247 -11.08 -11.77 -19.42
C GLN A 247 -12.31 -11.01 -18.91
N LEU A 248 -12.22 -9.69 -18.88
CA LEU A 248 -13.33 -8.77 -18.57
C LEU A 248 -14.14 -8.54 -19.84
N THR A 249 -15.45 -8.80 -19.80
CA THR A 249 -16.33 -8.73 -20.99
C THR A 249 -17.23 -7.50 -21.00
N ASP A 250 -17.63 -7.00 -19.81
CA ASP A 250 -18.42 -5.77 -19.70
C ASP A 250 -18.18 -5.04 -18.36
N ILE A 251 -18.53 -3.78 -18.37
CA ILE A 251 -18.73 -2.94 -17.17
C ILE A 251 -20.09 -2.28 -17.29
N SER A 252 -20.85 -2.32 -16.20
CA SER A 252 -22.15 -1.65 -16.12
C SER A 252 -22.26 -0.78 -14.86
N VAL A 253 -23.12 0.24 -14.89
CA VAL A 253 -23.58 0.97 -13.71
C VAL A 253 -24.93 0.41 -13.31
N GLY A 254 -25.15 0.23 -12.01
CA GLY A 254 -26.41 -0.28 -11.45
C GLY A 254 -26.78 0.44 -10.17
N ALA A 255 -28.08 0.41 -9.83
CA ALA A 255 -28.59 0.89 -8.57
C ALA A 255 -29.69 -0.02 -8.05
N ASN A 256 -29.73 -0.26 -6.73
CA ASN A 256 -30.86 -0.94 -6.09
C ASN A 256 -31.82 0.10 -5.50
N GLY A 257 -33.13 -0.18 -5.63
CA GLY A 257 -34.19 0.72 -5.20
C GLY A 257 -35.11 1.19 -6.35
N SER A 258 -35.99 2.14 -6.09
CA SER A 258 -36.93 2.66 -7.08
C SER A 258 -36.40 3.85 -7.88
N GLY A 259 -35.20 4.37 -7.52
CA GLY A 259 -34.62 5.56 -8.11
C GLY A 259 -33.41 5.25 -9.00
N TRP A 260 -33.13 6.18 -9.92
CA TRP A 260 -31.94 6.18 -10.76
C TRP A 260 -31.04 7.36 -10.38
N PRO A 261 -29.98 7.17 -9.57
CA PRO A 261 -29.22 8.27 -8.97
C PRO A 261 -28.19 8.91 -9.92
N PHE A 262 -28.03 8.37 -11.12
CA PHE A 262 -26.98 8.81 -12.04
C PHE A 262 -27.38 10.04 -12.84
N THR A 263 -26.37 10.80 -13.30
CA THR A 263 -26.55 12.06 -14.05
C THR A 263 -27.13 11.84 -15.44
N THR A 264 -26.82 10.68 -16.07
CA THR A 264 -27.39 10.30 -17.36
C THR A 264 -28.68 9.52 -17.14
N PRO A 265 -29.79 9.89 -17.84
CA PRO A 265 -31.04 9.17 -17.75
C PRO A 265 -30.90 7.68 -18.10
N TYR A 266 -31.66 6.85 -17.42
CA TYR A 266 -31.78 5.44 -17.74
C TYR A 266 -32.42 5.27 -19.13
N THR A 267 -31.76 4.53 -19.99
CA THR A 267 -32.30 4.09 -21.28
C THR A 267 -32.65 2.60 -21.15
N ALA A 268 -33.96 2.32 -20.98
CA ALA A 268 -34.42 0.94 -20.89
C ALA A 268 -34.10 0.18 -22.18
N ASN A 269 -33.08 -0.67 -22.16
CA ASN A 269 -32.94 -1.72 -23.13
C ASN A 269 -33.89 -2.84 -22.73
N SER A 270 -34.66 -3.37 -23.69
CA SER A 270 -35.76 -4.31 -23.51
C SER A 270 -35.40 -5.64 -22.83
N ASN A 271 -34.12 -5.88 -22.49
CA ASN A 271 -33.60 -7.08 -21.85
C ASN A 271 -32.77 -6.84 -20.58
N ALA A 272 -32.64 -5.58 -20.12
CA ALA A 272 -31.91 -5.32 -18.88
C ALA A 272 -32.85 -5.48 -17.68
N SER A 273 -32.39 -6.16 -16.64
CA SER A 273 -33.00 -6.07 -15.32
C SER A 273 -33.15 -4.59 -14.98
N ALA A 274 -34.32 -4.20 -14.49
CA ALA A 274 -34.57 -2.82 -14.09
C ALA A 274 -33.41 -2.31 -13.24
N ASN A 275 -32.86 -1.12 -13.58
CA ASN A 275 -31.85 -0.38 -12.84
C ASN A 275 -30.36 -0.73 -13.13
N SER A 276 -30.00 -1.27 -14.29
CA SER A 276 -28.59 -1.32 -14.73
C SER A 276 -28.40 -0.83 -16.17
N GLN A 277 -27.24 -0.25 -16.47
CA GLN A 277 -26.84 0.19 -17.79
C GLN A 277 -25.49 -0.44 -18.13
N SER A 278 -25.49 -1.35 -19.10
CA SER A 278 -24.34 -2.12 -19.58
C SER A 278 -23.65 -1.49 -20.80
N GLY A 279 -22.56 -2.12 -21.26
CA GLY A 279 -21.86 -1.73 -22.48
C GLY A 279 -20.86 -0.58 -22.29
N LEU A 280 -20.40 -0.33 -21.06
CA LEU A 280 -19.46 0.76 -20.79
C LEU A 280 -18.02 0.40 -21.10
N LEU A 281 -17.70 -0.90 -21.23
CA LEU A 281 -16.34 -1.36 -21.53
C LEU A 281 -15.97 -1.14 -23.00
N GLY A 282 -16.93 -1.26 -23.92
CA GLY A 282 -16.71 -1.06 -25.36
C GLY A 282 -16.04 -2.24 -26.09
N GLY A 283 -15.67 -3.29 -25.37
CA GLY A 283 -15.06 -4.51 -25.90
C GLY A 283 -14.35 -5.28 -24.81
N SER A 284 -14.12 -6.58 -25.01
CA SER A 284 -13.48 -7.45 -24.02
C SER A 284 -12.01 -7.08 -23.79
N LEU A 285 -11.55 -7.08 -22.55
CA LEU A 285 -10.19 -6.73 -22.13
C LEU A 285 -9.57 -7.82 -21.27
N GLU A 286 -8.27 -8.01 -21.45
CA GLU A 286 -7.47 -8.78 -20.50
C GLU A 286 -7.07 -7.89 -19.33
N VAL A 287 -7.40 -8.31 -18.09
CA VAL A 287 -7.17 -7.54 -16.87
C VAL A 287 -6.41 -8.35 -15.82
N LEU A 288 -5.51 -7.69 -15.11
CA LEU A 288 -4.81 -8.20 -13.93
C LEU A 288 -5.42 -7.59 -12.67
N ALA A 289 -5.86 -8.40 -11.73
CA ALA A 289 -6.22 -7.95 -10.39
C ALA A 289 -4.92 -7.66 -9.62
N ASN A 290 -4.57 -6.36 -9.47
CA ASN A 290 -3.24 -5.93 -9.05
C ASN A 290 -3.27 -5.09 -7.77
N PRO A 291 -2.89 -5.66 -6.60
CA PRO A 291 -2.85 -4.90 -5.34
C PRO A 291 -1.73 -3.84 -5.29
N GLY A 292 -0.72 -3.94 -6.17
CA GLY A 292 0.39 -2.99 -6.24
C GLY A 292 0.00 -1.61 -6.78
N VAL A 293 -1.17 -1.45 -7.44
CA VAL A 293 -1.60 -0.17 -8.00
C VAL A 293 -2.93 0.29 -7.40
N PRO A 294 -3.15 1.63 -7.26
CA PRO A 294 -4.35 2.12 -6.57
C PRO A 294 -5.62 2.11 -7.44
N TYR A 295 -5.48 2.35 -8.76
CA TYR A 295 -6.58 2.74 -9.63
C TYR A 295 -7.14 1.58 -10.46
N LEU A 296 -8.33 1.80 -11.03
CA LEU A 296 -8.82 1.09 -12.20
C LEU A 296 -8.08 1.66 -13.42
N HIS A 297 -7.03 0.99 -13.88
CA HIS A 297 -6.29 1.36 -15.08
C HIS A 297 -6.99 0.77 -16.30
N LEU A 298 -7.87 1.54 -16.93
CA LEU A 298 -8.74 1.14 -18.02
C LEU A 298 -8.57 2.04 -19.27
N PRO A 299 -9.07 1.64 -20.45
CA PRO A 299 -9.07 2.52 -21.61
C PRO A 299 -9.72 3.87 -21.29
N ARG A 300 -9.20 4.94 -21.90
CA ARG A 300 -9.79 6.29 -21.74
C ARG A 300 -11.28 6.31 -22.08
N ALA A 301 -11.67 5.62 -23.16
CA ALA A 301 -13.07 5.55 -23.59
C ALA A 301 -13.98 4.90 -22.53
N THR A 302 -13.49 3.88 -21.82
CA THR A 302 -14.21 3.21 -20.73
C THR A 302 -14.37 4.13 -19.52
N CYS A 303 -13.28 4.77 -19.07
CA CYS A 303 -13.37 5.74 -17.96
C CYS A 303 -14.32 6.91 -18.30
N ASP A 304 -14.25 7.44 -19.52
CA ASP A 304 -15.16 8.50 -19.98
C ASP A 304 -16.62 8.02 -20.09
N ALA A 305 -16.85 6.76 -20.48
CA ALA A 305 -18.20 6.17 -20.54
C ALA A 305 -18.83 6.05 -19.15
N ILE A 306 -18.07 5.59 -18.15
CA ILE A 306 -18.51 5.54 -16.76
C ILE A 306 -18.73 6.95 -16.22
N ALA A 307 -17.80 7.87 -16.45
CA ALA A 307 -17.86 9.25 -15.95
C ALA A 307 -19.09 10.02 -16.42
N LYS A 308 -19.71 9.66 -17.56
CA LYS A 308 -20.98 10.26 -18.02
C LYS A 308 -22.16 10.03 -17.07
N TYR A 309 -22.07 9.02 -16.23
CA TYR A 309 -23.10 8.69 -15.25
C TYR A 309 -22.86 9.34 -13.89
N LEU A 310 -21.68 9.93 -13.68
CA LEU A 310 -21.21 10.42 -12.39
C LEU A 310 -21.07 11.94 -12.38
N PRO A 311 -21.29 12.61 -11.25
CA PRO A 311 -21.00 14.04 -11.09
C PRO A 311 -19.49 14.24 -10.85
N VAL A 312 -18.70 13.99 -11.89
CA VAL A 312 -17.23 14.09 -11.82
C VAL A 312 -16.69 15.00 -12.94
N THR A 313 -15.52 15.56 -12.71
CA THR A 313 -14.77 16.34 -13.68
C THR A 313 -13.38 15.74 -13.86
N TYR A 314 -12.97 15.52 -15.12
CA TYR A 314 -11.64 15.02 -15.41
C TYR A 314 -10.58 16.10 -15.19
N ASP A 315 -9.60 15.82 -14.33
CA ASP A 315 -8.40 16.61 -14.13
C ASP A 315 -7.26 16.07 -14.99
N GLN A 316 -6.82 16.87 -15.98
CA GLN A 316 -5.78 16.45 -16.92
C GLN A 316 -4.40 16.34 -16.24
N SER A 317 -4.13 17.11 -15.21
CA SER A 317 -2.83 17.12 -14.52
C SER A 317 -2.62 15.86 -13.70
N LEU A 318 -3.67 15.37 -13.06
CA LEU A 318 -3.67 14.14 -12.26
C LEU A 318 -3.97 12.90 -13.11
N GLY A 319 -4.67 13.07 -14.24
CA GLY A 319 -5.20 11.96 -15.04
C GLY A 319 -6.33 11.20 -14.35
N LEU A 320 -7.12 11.87 -13.51
CA LEU A 320 -8.17 11.31 -12.66
C LEU A 320 -9.46 12.12 -12.77
N TYR A 321 -10.57 11.56 -12.30
CA TYR A 321 -11.89 12.20 -12.27
C TYR A 321 -12.20 12.66 -10.85
N LEU A 322 -12.31 13.96 -10.63
CA LEU A 322 -12.62 14.57 -9.33
C LEU A 322 -14.12 14.66 -9.11
N TRP A 323 -14.61 14.25 -7.94
CA TRP A 323 -16.02 14.37 -7.57
C TRP A 323 -16.44 15.85 -7.39
N ASN A 324 -17.58 16.20 -7.95
CA ASN A 324 -18.18 17.53 -7.84
C ASN A 324 -18.92 17.70 -6.51
N THR A 325 -18.20 17.57 -5.40
CA THR A 325 -18.77 17.55 -4.04
C THR A 325 -19.49 18.82 -3.62
N GLN A 326 -19.30 19.94 -4.33
CA GLN A 326 -19.96 21.21 -4.06
C GLN A 326 -20.94 21.61 -5.17
N SER A 327 -20.52 21.54 -6.44
CA SER A 327 -21.33 21.96 -7.58
C SER A 327 -22.48 21.00 -7.87
N ASP A 328 -22.35 19.72 -7.53
CA ASP A 328 -23.37 18.70 -7.67
C ASP A 328 -23.42 17.75 -6.46
N ALA A 329 -23.40 18.33 -5.26
CA ALA A 329 -23.37 17.63 -3.99
C ALA A 329 -24.49 16.60 -3.82
N ARG A 330 -25.68 16.89 -4.34
CA ARG A 330 -26.84 15.97 -4.20
C ARG A 330 -26.66 14.67 -4.97
N HIS A 331 -26.19 14.71 -6.21
CA HIS A 331 -25.90 13.50 -6.96
C HIS A 331 -24.71 12.75 -6.36
N PHE A 332 -23.66 13.48 -5.93
CA PHE A 332 -22.53 12.89 -5.25
C PHE A 332 -22.96 12.09 -4.00
N ASP A 333 -23.74 12.72 -3.10
CA ASP A 333 -24.24 12.09 -1.89
C ASP A 333 -25.16 10.90 -2.20
N GLU A 334 -26.04 11.04 -3.20
CA GLU A 334 -26.96 9.97 -3.57
C GLU A 334 -26.19 8.76 -4.14
N ILE A 335 -25.22 8.97 -5.02
CA ILE A 335 -24.42 7.88 -5.62
C ILE A 335 -23.53 7.20 -4.58
N THR A 336 -22.90 7.96 -3.68
CA THR A 336 -21.91 7.41 -2.74
C THR A 336 -22.53 6.86 -1.45
N GLN A 337 -23.80 7.14 -1.16
CA GLN A 337 -24.49 6.69 0.06
C GLN A 337 -25.63 5.69 -0.21
N THR A 338 -25.87 5.33 -1.46
CA THR A 338 -26.90 4.35 -1.84
C THR A 338 -26.29 3.11 -2.45
N PHE A 339 -27.12 2.10 -2.70
CA PHE A 339 -26.74 0.92 -3.48
C PHE A 339 -26.58 1.26 -4.96
N ALA A 340 -25.71 2.23 -5.26
CA ALA A 340 -25.21 2.52 -6.59
C ALA A 340 -23.83 1.88 -6.74
N TYR A 341 -23.60 1.12 -7.82
CA TYR A 341 -22.41 0.29 -7.98
C TYR A 341 -21.96 0.17 -9.45
N LEU A 342 -20.70 -0.17 -9.64
CA LEU A 342 -20.16 -0.73 -10.88
C LEU A 342 -20.21 -2.25 -10.80
N THR A 343 -20.66 -2.91 -11.87
CA THR A 343 -20.55 -4.35 -12.06
C THR A 343 -19.47 -4.63 -13.07
N PHE A 344 -18.56 -5.50 -12.73
CA PHE A 344 -17.52 -6.05 -13.61
C PHE A 344 -17.94 -7.46 -14.00
N THR A 345 -18.24 -7.69 -15.28
CA THR A 345 -18.68 -8.99 -15.82
C THR A 345 -17.51 -9.67 -16.52
N PHE A 346 -17.26 -10.92 -16.17
CA PHE A 346 -16.18 -11.74 -16.72
C PHE A 346 -16.68 -12.74 -17.77
N SER A 347 -15.75 -13.47 -18.40
CA SER A 347 -16.06 -14.31 -19.57
C SER A 347 -16.97 -15.51 -19.28
N ASP A 348 -17.16 -15.88 -18.03
CA ASP A 348 -18.07 -16.93 -17.55
C ASP A 348 -19.43 -16.37 -17.09
N ASP A 349 -19.72 -15.11 -17.42
CA ASP A 349 -20.88 -14.33 -16.97
C ASP A 349 -20.94 -14.10 -15.43
N SER A 350 -19.85 -14.41 -14.72
CA SER A 350 -19.75 -14.08 -13.31
C SER A 350 -19.50 -12.58 -13.10
N GLU A 351 -20.02 -12.04 -12.00
CA GLU A 351 -20.04 -10.63 -11.72
C GLU A 351 -19.38 -10.29 -10.38
N ILE A 352 -18.65 -9.17 -10.36
CA ILE A 352 -18.18 -8.52 -9.12
C ILE A 352 -18.71 -7.10 -9.08
N ASN A 353 -19.45 -6.80 -8.00
CA ASN A 353 -20.08 -5.51 -7.77
C ASN A 353 -19.23 -4.65 -6.83
N VAL A 354 -18.90 -3.45 -7.27
CA VAL A 354 -18.12 -2.47 -6.50
C VAL A 354 -18.99 -1.24 -6.23
N PRO A 355 -19.45 -1.03 -4.98
CA PRO A 355 -20.23 0.15 -4.65
C PRO A 355 -19.46 1.44 -4.88
N PHE A 356 -20.13 2.51 -5.33
CA PHE A 356 -19.48 3.81 -5.49
C PHE A 356 -19.01 4.41 -4.17
N SER A 357 -19.51 3.96 -3.03
CA SER A 357 -18.96 4.30 -1.71
C SER A 357 -17.49 3.88 -1.57
N LEU A 358 -17.08 2.72 -2.13
CA LEU A 358 -15.69 2.26 -2.19
C LEU A 358 -14.86 3.01 -3.25
N LEU A 359 -15.51 3.58 -4.25
CA LEU A 359 -14.90 4.36 -5.31
C LEU A 359 -14.90 5.86 -5.04
N ASN A 360 -15.24 6.26 -3.82
CA ASN A 360 -15.14 7.61 -3.30
C ASN A 360 -13.88 7.76 -2.46
N LEU A 361 -12.73 7.76 -3.14
CA LEU A 361 -11.42 7.85 -2.51
C LEU A 361 -10.97 9.31 -2.33
N GLU A 362 -9.88 9.52 -1.61
CA GLU A 362 -9.36 10.83 -1.27
C GLU A 362 -7.91 10.98 -1.72
N LEU A 363 -7.63 12.03 -2.46
CA LEU A 363 -6.27 12.51 -2.70
C LEU A 363 -5.85 13.44 -1.58
N ASP A 364 -4.60 13.33 -1.17
CA ASP A 364 -3.97 14.19 -0.17
C ASP A 364 -2.62 14.72 -0.69
N THR A 365 -1.95 15.53 0.10
CA THR A 365 -0.61 16.02 -0.19
C THR A 365 0.35 14.84 -0.44
N PRO A 366 1.19 14.90 -1.50
CA PRO A 366 1.47 16.05 -2.37
C PRO A 366 0.64 16.08 -3.66
N LEU A 367 -0.30 15.15 -3.87
CA LEU A 367 -1.10 15.08 -5.09
C LEU A 367 -2.07 16.27 -5.24
N THR A 368 -2.61 16.73 -4.12
CA THR A 368 -3.48 17.91 -4.04
C THR A 368 -3.11 18.77 -2.84
N ALA A 369 -3.32 20.07 -2.94
CA ALA A 369 -3.03 21.01 -1.86
C ALA A 369 -3.96 20.85 -0.63
N SER A 370 -5.11 20.20 -0.81
CA SER A 370 -6.08 19.85 0.22
C SER A 370 -6.76 18.55 -0.16
N LYS A 371 -7.28 17.84 0.84
CA LYS A 371 -8.02 16.60 0.63
C LYS A 371 -9.11 16.76 -0.42
N THR A 372 -9.04 15.97 -1.47
CA THR A 372 -9.90 16.07 -2.64
C THR A 372 -10.48 14.71 -3.00
N ARG A 373 -11.81 14.61 -3.06
CA ARG A 373 -12.50 13.37 -3.42
C ARG A 373 -12.37 13.09 -4.91
N TYR A 374 -12.13 11.82 -5.24
CA TYR A 374 -11.97 11.41 -6.63
C TYR A 374 -12.56 10.02 -6.91
N PHE A 375 -12.93 9.80 -8.15
CA PHE A 375 -13.32 8.51 -8.71
C PHE A 375 -12.08 7.82 -9.32
N PRO A 376 -11.69 6.61 -8.88
CA PRO A 376 -10.38 6.03 -9.16
C PRO A 376 -10.29 5.31 -10.52
N CYS A 377 -10.90 5.85 -11.59
CA CYS A 377 -10.64 5.38 -12.96
C CYS A 377 -9.54 6.22 -13.59
N ARG A 378 -8.42 5.58 -13.92
CA ARG A 378 -7.27 6.22 -14.55
C ARG A 378 -7.14 5.75 -16.00
N PRO A 379 -7.29 6.63 -17.01
CA PRO A 379 -7.01 6.32 -18.38
C PRO A 379 -5.60 5.73 -18.56
N PHE A 380 -5.53 4.55 -19.15
CA PHE A 380 -4.30 3.78 -19.27
C PHE A 380 -4.18 3.16 -20.66
N THR A 381 -2.96 3.07 -21.15
CA THR A 381 -2.61 2.35 -22.36
C THR A 381 -1.51 1.35 -22.01
N PRO A 382 -1.77 0.05 -22.10
CA PRO A 382 -0.78 -0.97 -21.80
C PRO A 382 0.43 -0.86 -22.74
N HIS A 383 1.61 -1.19 -22.23
CA HIS A 383 2.82 -1.27 -23.03
C HIS A 383 3.00 -2.71 -23.53
N LYS A 384 3.15 -2.89 -24.83
CA LYS A 384 3.26 -4.21 -25.48
C LYS A 384 2.02 -5.10 -25.21
N SER A 385 2.22 -6.31 -24.69
CA SER A 385 1.18 -7.30 -24.36
C SER A 385 0.81 -7.30 -22.88
N GLN A 386 1.03 -6.18 -22.18
CA GLN A 386 0.62 -6.09 -20.78
C GLN A 386 -0.89 -5.97 -20.65
N PRO A 387 -1.50 -6.53 -19.58
CA PRO A 387 -2.93 -6.39 -19.33
C PRO A 387 -3.29 -4.98 -18.84
N TYR A 388 -4.56 -4.67 -18.81
CA TYR A 388 -5.11 -3.60 -17.99
C TYR A 388 -5.10 -4.01 -16.50
N HIS A 389 -5.28 -3.06 -15.57
CA HIS A 389 -5.20 -3.38 -14.16
C HIS A 389 -6.48 -3.00 -13.40
N LEU A 390 -6.98 -3.93 -12.62
CA LEU A 390 -7.98 -3.70 -11.59
C LEU A 390 -7.24 -3.59 -10.25
N GLY A 391 -6.95 -2.35 -9.85
CA GLY A 391 -6.11 -2.05 -8.68
C GLY A 391 -6.81 -2.20 -7.33
N ARG A 392 -6.19 -1.62 -6.27
CA ARG A 392 -6.75 -1.65 -4.91
C ARG A 392 -8.18 -1.13 -4.84
N ALA A 393 -8.55 -0.15 -5.66
CA ALA A 393 -9.93 0.34 -5.74
C ALA A 393 -10.96 -0.77 -6.01
N PHE A 394 -10.63 -1.74 -6.88
CA PHE A 394 -11.44 -2.92 -7.15
C PHE A 394 -11.33 -3.96 -6.02
N LEU A 395 -10.12 -4.19 -5.52
CA LEU A 395 -9.82 -5.24 -4.53
C LEU A 395 -10.38 -4.95 -3.13
N GLN A 396 -10.95 -3.77 -2.89
CA GLN A 396 -11.78 -3.52 -1.70
C GLN A 396 -13.04 -4.39 -1.69
N ALA A 397 -13.62 -4.65 -2.88
CA ALA A 397 -14.86 -5.42 -3.05
C ALA A 397 -14.62 -6.86 -3.54
N ALA A 398 -13.38 -7.26 -3.78
CA ALA A 398 -13.03 -8.57 -4.32
C ALA A 398 -11.99 -9.29 -3.46
N LEU A 399 -12.18 -10.60 -3.29
CA LEU A 399 -11.17 -11.53 -2.80
C LEU A 399 -10.36 -12.01 -4.00
N LEU A 400 -9.05 -11.77 -3.98
CA LEU A 400 -8.08 -12.33 -4.92
C LEU A 400 -7.36 -13.49 -4.25
N VAL A 401 -7.33 -14.65 -4.91
CA VAL A 401 -6.60 -15.84 -4.44
C VAL A 401 -5.71 -16.35 -5.56
N GLN A 402 -4.48 -16.73 -5.22
CA GLN A 402 -3.51 -17.26 -6.18
C GLN A 402 -2.82 -18.49 -5.62
N ASN A 403 -2.77 -19.56 -6.43
CA ASN A 403 -1.86 -20.68 -6.25
C ASN A 403 -0.84 -20.68 -7.39
N TRP A 404 0.38 -20.27 -7.10
CA TRP A 404 1.45 -20.17 -8.08
C TRP A 404 1.94 -21.54 -8.59
N GLU A 405 1.77 -22.61 -7.80
CA GLU A 405 2.23 -23.96 -8.16
C GLU A 405 1.37 -24.59 -9.24
N THR A 406 0.07 -24.29 -9.21
CA THR A 406 -0.87 -24.73 -10.26
C THR A 406 -1.14 -23.65 -11.30
N ASN A 407 -0.52 -22.48 -11.17
CA ASN A 407 -0.81 -21.28 -11.97
C ASN A 407 -2.32 -20.99 -12.04
N THR A 408 -3.00 -21.09 -10.89
CA THR A 408 -4.46 -20.89 -10.82
C THR A 408 -4.76 -19.65 -9.99
N THR A 409 -5.56 -18.75 -10.56
CA THR A 409 -6.03 -17.54 -9.89
C THR A 409 -7.55 -17.57 -9.79
N TRP A 410 -8.06 -17.08 -8.67
CA TRP A 410 -9.49 -16.96 -8.40
C TRP A 410 -9.85 -15.54 -7.98
N LEU A 411 -11.01 -15.08 -8.43
CA LEU A 411 -11.68 -13.88 -7.93
C LEU A 411 -13.05 -14.26 -7.38
N SER A 412 -13.45 -13.66 -6.28
CA SER A 412 -14.80 -13.79 -5.74
C SER A 412 -15.27 -12.45 -5.21
N GLN A 413 -16.57 -12.21 -5.21
CA GLN A 413 -17.17 -11.08 -4.51
C GLN A 413 -16.80 -11.14 -3.03
N ALA A 414 -16.26 -10.06 -2.50
CA ALA A 414 -16.05 -9.92 -1.06
C ALA A 414 -17.27 -9.28 -0.37
N PRO A 415 -17.49 -9.56 0.93
CA PRO A 415 -18.61 -8.97 1.68
C PRO A 415 -18.38 -7.48 1.98
N GLY A 416 -19.48 -6.78 2.26
CA GLY A 416 -19.48 -5.42 2.77
C GLY A 416 -19.23 -5.35 4.29
N PRO A 417 -19.25 -4.12 4.86
CA PRO A 417 -18.88 -3.86 6.26
C PRO A 417 -19.88 -4.41 7.28
N ASP A 418 -21.11 -4.66 6.88
CA ASP A 418 -22.18 -5.08 7.81
C ASP A 418 -22.17 -6.59 8.08
N MET A 419 -21.24 -7.32 7.48
CA MET A 419 -21.10 -8.75 7.69
C MET A 419 -20.09 -9.05 8.81
N THR A 420 -20.61 -9.42 9.97
CA THR A 420 -19.82 -9.77 11.17
C THR A 420 -19.55 -11.28 11.25
N ILE A 421 -18.90 -11.85 10.26
CA ILE A 421 -18.51 -13.27 10.31
C ILE A 421 -17.04 -13.37 10.73
N PRO A 422 -16.71 -14.25 11.70
CA PRO A 422 -15.32 -14.48 12.06
C PRO A 422 -14.50 -14.96 10.86
N SER A 423 -13.25 -14.50 10.78
CA SER A 423 -12.27 -15.00 9.80
C SER A 423 -12.19 -16.53 9.86
N THR A 424 -12.21 -17.16 8.72
CA THR A 424 -12.17 -18.63 8.55
C THR A 424 -11.06 -18.99 7.55
N PRO A 425 -9.79 -18.91 7.97
CA PRO A 425 -8.67 -19.26 7.09
C PRO A 425 -8.69 -20.74 6.74
N VAL A 426 -8.43 -21.04 5.45
CA VAL A 426 -8.39 -22.38 4.89
C VAL A 426 -7.09 -22.54 4.09
N ILE A 427 -6.44 -23.68 4.25
CA ILE A 427 -5.22 -24.04 3.53
C ILE A 427 -5.50 -24.17 2.03
N ILE A 428 -4.52 -23.80 1.23
CA ILE A 428 -4.41 -24.15 -0.18
C ILE A 428 -3.22 -25.10 -0.30
N GLU A 429 -3.48 -26.32 -0.74
CA GLU A 429 -2.43 -27.30 -1.01
C GLU A 429 -1.73 -27.02 -2.34
N GLU A 430 -0.50 -27.54 -2.50
CA GLU A 430 0.30 -27.34 -3.73
C GLU A 430 -0.44 -27.68 -5.02
N THR A 431 -1.30 -28.68 -4.97
CA THR A 431 -2.01 -29.21 -6.13
C THR A 431 -3.43 -28.67 -6.30
N ASP A 432 -3.87 -27.80 -5.42
CA ASP A 432 -5.23 -27.28 -5.47
C ASP A 432 -5.46 -26.39 -6.69
N THR A 433 -6.52 -26.73 -7.43
CA THR A 433 -7.00 -25.98 -8.59
C THR A 433 -8.40 -25.42 -8.40
N THR A 434 -8.98 -25.60 -7.22
CA THR A 434 -10.31 -25.10 -6.82
C THR A 434 -10.27 -24.62 -5.39
N ILE A 435 -11.04 -23.57 -5.11
CA ILE A 435 -11.32 -23.09 -3.76
C ILE A 435 -12.83 -23.10 -3.52
N ALA A 436 -13.24 -23.06 -2.27
CA ALA A 436 -14.66 -23.14 -1.93
C ALA A 436 -15.22 -21.79 -1.49
N GLN A 437 -16.39 -21.46 -1.98
CA GLN A 437 -17.22 -20.37 -1.46
C GLN A 437 -17.52 -20.59 0.03
N MET A 438 -17.79 -19.50 0.75
CA MET A 438 -18.26 -19.60 2.13
C MET A 438 -19.60 -20.36 2.22
N PRO A 439 -19.77 -21.24 3.22
CA PRO A 439 -21.05 -21.93 3.40
C PRO A 439 -22.15 -20.92 3.79
N TYR A 440 -23.33 -21.10 3.18
CA TYR A 440 -24.51 -20.26 3.45
C TYR A 440 -24.25 -18.75 3.21
N ALA A 441 -23.55 -18.45 2.11
CA ALA A 441 -23.26 -17.08 1.73
C ALA A 441 -24.53 -16.24 1.63
N PRO A 442 -24.61 -15.09 2.28
CA PRO A 442 -25.73 -14.17 2.12
C PRO A 442 -25.69 -13.50 0.73
N ALA A 443 -26.80 -12.93 0.30
CA ALA A 443 -26.78 -12.09 -0.89
C ALA A 443 -25.87 -10.87 -0.65
N TRP A 444 -25.07 -10.48 -1.66
CA TRP A 444 -24.10 -9.39 -1.55
C TRP A 444 -24.71 -8.09 -1.01
N LEU A 445 -25.87 -7.68 -1.52
CA LEU A 445 -26.56 -6.46 -1.05
C LEU A 445 -26.84 -6.49 0.45
N SER A 446 -27.14 -7.65 1.04
CA SER A 446 -27.43 -7.75 2.46
C SER A 446 -26.22 -7.47 3.36
N THR A 447 -25.01 -7.58 2.83
CA THR A 447 -23.77 -7.27 3.56
C THR A 447 -23.48 -5.75 3.63
N TRP A 448 -24.36 -4.92 3.06
CA TRP A 448 -24.27 -3.47 2.99
C TRP A 448 -25.49 -2.73 3.60
N ASN A 449 -26.48 -3.45 4.12
CA ASN A 449 -27.77 -2.88 4.53
C ASN A 449 -27.69 -1.87 5.68
N GLY A 450 -26.64 -1.95 6.52
CA GLY A 450 -26.41 -0.98 7.60
C GLY A 450 -25.65 0.26 7.14
N THR A 451 -24.94 0.16 6.01
CA THR A 451 -24.05 1.21 5.49
C THR A 451 -24.66 1.96 4.31
N LEU A 452 -25.30 1.25 3.38
CA LEU A 452 -25.92 1.84 2.19
C LEU A 452 -27.44 1.77 2.26
N ARG A 453 -28.10 2.76 1.69
CA ARG A 453 -29.57 2.83 1.58
C ARG A 453 -30.02 2.61 0.13
N GLU A 454 -31.27 2.23 -0.06
CA GLU A 454 -31.88 2.20 -1.39
C GLU A 454 -31.99 3.61 -1.98
N SER A 455 -31.76 3.73 -3.29
CA SER A 455 -31.99 4.98 -4.01
C SER A 455 -33.49 5.19 -4.26
N ASN A 456 -33.95 6.36 -3.86
CA ASN A 456 -35.29 6.85 -4.15
C ASN A 456 -35.27 8.06 -5.09
N TRP A 457 -34.19 8.24 -5.83
CA TRP A 457 -33.96 9.40 -6.68
C TRP A 457 -34.97 9.45 -7.82
N THR A 458 -35.84 10.45 -7.81
CA THR A 458 -36.70 10.79 -8.95
C THR A 458 -36.21 12.06 -9.61
N ASN A 459 -36.14 12.08 -10.95
CA ASN A 459 -35.66 13.22 -11.72
C ASN A 459 -36.37 14.53 -11.26
N GLY A 460 -35.60 15.40 -10.58
CA GLY A 460 -36.02 16.72 -10.13
C GLY A 460 -36.46 16.82 -8.67
N GLN A 461 -36.65 15.75 -7.92
CA GLN A 461 -36.95 15.79 -6.49
C GLN A 461 -36.04 14.83 -5.72
N GLY A 462 -35.02 15.38 -5.02
CA GLY A 462 -34.33 14.61 -4.01
C GLY A 462 -35.29 14.21 -2.91
N SER A 463 -35.32 12.93 -2.60
CA SER A 463 -36.11 12.40 -1.47
C SER A 463 -35.66 13.08 -0.18
N ASN A 464 -36.63 13.71 0.54
CA ASN A 464 -36.46 14.10 1.94
C ASN A 464 -36.62 12.89 2.86
N SER A 465 -35.99 11.76 2.51
CA SER A 465 -36.01 10.61 3.42
C SER A 465 -35.01 10.86 4.56
N THR A 466 -35.52 11.42 5.66
CA THR A 466 -34.90 11.31 6.98
C THR A 466 -34.95 9.85 7.42
N GLY A 467 -34.08 9.01 6.84
CA GLY A 467 -33.83 7.68 7.37
C GLY A 467 -32.89 7.77 8.58
N PRO A 468 -32.89 6.80 9.50
CA PRO A 468 -32.15 6.86 10.75
C PRO A 468 -30.63 6.66 10.61
N TYR A 469 -30.07 6.63 9.42
CA TYR A 469 -28.65 6.38 9.18
C TYR A 469 -27.91 7.62 8.69
N THR A 470 -27.87 8.67 9.52
CA THR A 470 -26.87 9.72 9.38
C THR A 470 -25.60 9.30 10.10
N LYS A 471 -24.82 8.33 9.58
CA LYS A 471 -23.37 8.44 9.69
C LYS A 471 -22.98 9.53 8.71
N SER A 472 -23.02 10.76 9.17
CA SER A 472 -22.43 11.88 8.45
C SER A 472 -20.95 11.52 8.30
N TRP A 473 -20.52 11.33 7.06
CA TRP A 473 -19.11 11.37 6.69
C TRP A 473 -18.68 12.84 6.81
N SER A 474 -18.60 13.33 8.04
CA SER A 474 -17.94 14.61 8.28
C SER A 474 -16.45 14.38 8.08
N SER A 475 -15.99 14.68 6.87
CA SER A 475 -14.66 15.24 6.71
C SER A 475 -14.56 16.38 7.70
N ASP A 476 -13.64 16.28 8.64
CA ASP A 476 -13.37 17.26 9.68
C ASP A 476 -14.54 17.62 10.59
N SER A 477 -14.49 17.13 11.81
CA SER A 477 -14.96 17.91 12.95
C SER A 477 -14.17 19.22 12.98
N SER A 478 -14.52 20.18 12.11
CA SER A 478 -14.30 21.57 12.44
C SER A 478 -15.07 21.78 13.73
N LEU A 479 -14.36 21.76 14.86
CA LEU A 479 -14.90 22.08 16.17
C LEU A 479 -15.70 23.37 15.97
N SER A 480 -17.02 23.33 16.24
CA SER A 480 -17.86 24.51 16.11
C SER A 480 -17.17 25.65 16.85
N GLY A 481 -17.28 26.88 16.35
CA GLY A 481 -16.64 28.04 17.00
C GLY A 481 -16.92 28.12 18.52
N GLY A 482 -18.05 27.55 18.99
CA GLY A 482 -18.38 27.39 20.40
C GLY A 482 -17.49 26.35 21.12
N THR A 483 -17.11 25.26 20.48
CA THR A 483 -16.22 24.25 21.07
C THR A 483 -14.78 24.77 21.17
N ILE A 484 -14.29 25.48 20.15
CA ILE A 484 -12.98 26.15 20.19
C ILE A 484 -12.95 27.23 21.27
N ALA A 485 -14.00 28.05 21.38
CA ALA A 485 -14.12 29.05 22.44
C ALA A 485 -14.15 28.39 23.84
N GLY A 486 -14.85 27.27 24.01
CA GLY A 486 -14.90 26.52 25.26
C GLY A 486 -13.56 25.94 25.68
N ILE A 487 -12.79 25.38 24.75
CA ILE A 487 -11.44 24.83 25.00
C ILE A 487 -10.47 25.96 25.37
N VAL A 488 -10.49 27.10 24.68
CA VAL A 488 -9.61 28.24 24.96
C VAL A 488 -9.92 28.84 26.33
N ILE A 489 -11.22 29.03 26.66
CA ILE A 489 -11.63 29.56 27.96
C ILE A 489 -11.28 28.57 29.08
N GLY A 490 -11.45 27.26 28.86
CA GLY A 490 -11.09 26.22 29.81
C GLY A 490 -9.59 26.14 30.06
N ALA A 491 -8.75 26.26 29.04
CA ALA A 491 -7.31 26.26 29.14
C ALA A 491 -6.79 27.50 29.91
N VAL A 492 -7.29 28.70 29.62
CA VAL A 492 -6.93 29.94 30.31
C VAL A 492 -7.34 29.89 31.79
N ALA A 493 -8.56 29.40 32.09
CA ALA A 493 -9.01 29.22 33.48
C ALA A 493 -8.17 28.19 34.22
N GLY A 494 -7.81 27.07 33.59
CA GLY A 494 -6.94 26.04 34.16
C GLY A 494 -5.54 26.58 34.53
N VAL A 495 -4.91 27.34 33.62
CA VAL A 495 -3.60 27.98 33.88
C VAL A 495 -3.71 28.98 35.03
N ALA A 496 -4.76 29.82 35.08
CA ALA A 496 -4.97 30.78 36.15
C ALA A 496 -5.10 30.09 37.52
N ILE A 497 -5.83 28.96 37.61
CA ILE A 497 -5.94 28.18 38.86
C ILE A 497 -4.60 27.61 39.29
N ILE A 498 -3.79 27.06 38.34
CA ILE A 498 -2.46 26.52 38.65
C ILE A 498 -1.52 27.65 39.18
N VAL A 499 -1.52 28.81 38.54
CA VAL A 499 -0.72 29.96 38.98
C VAL A 499 -1.15 30.44 40.37
N ALA A 500 -2.45 30.54 40.63
CA ALA A 500 -2.98 30.89 41.92
C ALA A 500 -2.58 29.88 43.01
N ALA A 501 -2.67 28.59 42.71
CA ALA A 501 -2.26 27.53 43.63
C ALA A 501 -0.76 27.57 43.94
N MET A 502 0.10 27.78 42.93
CA MET A 502 1.54 27.96 43.12
C MET A 502 1.84 29.19 43.98
N PHE A 503 1.16 30.31 43.71
CA PHE A 503 1.32 31.54 44.50
C PHE A 503 0.96 31.33 45.99
N PHE A 504 -0.16 30.61 46.25
CA PHE A 504 -0.56 30.28 47.63
C PHE A 504 0.42 29.31 48.31
N ILE A 505 0.97 28.35 47.59
CA ILE A 505 1.97 27.41 48.12
C ILE A 505 3.27 28.16 48.48
N ILE A 506 3.74 29.05 47.60
CA ILE A 506 4.95 29.86 47.82
C ILE A 506 4.73 30.84 49.00
N ARG A 507 3.56 31.49 49.07
CA ARG A 507 3.20 32.38 50.15
C ARG A 507 3.11 31.63 51.49
N ARG A 508 2.55 30.43 51.51
CA ARG A 508 2.46 29.58 52.69
C ARG A 508 3.82 29.06 53.15
N ARG A 509 4.72 28.77 52.22
CA ARG A 509 6.12 28.40 52.54
C ARG A 509 6.92 29.59 53.09
N ARG A 510 6.73 30.79 52.57
CA ARG A 510 7.37 32.03 53.12
C ARG A 510 6.82 32.43 54.48
N ALA A 511 5.55 32.20 54.78
CA ALA A 511 4.96 32.43 56.06
C ALA A 511 5.44 31.45 57.16
N LYS A 512 5.88 30.26 56.77
CA LYS A 512 6.47 29.25 57.72
C LYS A 512 7.97 29.43 57.94
N ALA A 513 8.66 30.21 57.11
CA ALA A 513 10.09 30.52 57.26
C ALA A 513 10.38 31.75 58.11
N GLY A 514 9.35 32.42 58.68
CA GLY A 514 9.45 33.64 59.47
C GLY A 514 9.28 33.50 60.99
N TYR A 515 9.29 32.26 61.53
CA TYR A 515 9.21 32.07 62.98
C TYR A 515 10.22 30.99 63.41
N GLY A 516 11.45 31.44 63.68
CA GLY A 516 12.51 30.63 64.26
C GLY A 516 13.39 31.57 65.07
N ASP A 517 13.27 31.39 66.37
CA ASP A 517 13.84 32.19 67.47
C ASP A 517 15.31 32.54 67.33
N VAL A 518 15.61 33.80 67.65
CA VAL A 518 16.93 34.32 68.03
C VAL A 518 17.26 33.75 69.42
N ALA A 519 18.15 32.78 69.51
CA ALA A 519 18.82 32.44 70.75
C ALA A 519 20.25 32.97 70.71
N LEU A 520 20.48 33.98 71.54
CA LEU A 520 21.79 34.48 71.98
C LEU A 520 22.54 33.34 72.65
N ILE A 521 23.73 32.99 72.20
CA ILE A 521 24.74 32.28 72.99
C ILE A 521 26.07 33.09 72.88
N SER A 522 26.53 33.49 74.05
CA SER A 522 27.76 34.21 74.38
C SER A 522 29.00 33.33 74.13
N PHE A 523 30.07 34.08 73.86
CA PHE A 523 31.44 33.62 73.87
C PHE A 523 31.81 32.76 75.09
N ASP A 524 32.55 31.66 74.85
CA ASP A 524 33.75 31.44 75.69
C ASP A 524 34.80 30.66 74.90
N SER A 525 36.03 31.07 75.09
CA SER A 525 37.29 30.61 74.55
C SER A 525 37.76 29.36 75.32
N ASP A 526 38.31 28.37 74.65
CA ASP A 526 39.69 27.90 74.83
C ASP A 526 39.98 26.52 74.27
N LYS A 527 41.24 26.48 73.74
CA LYS A 527 42.15 25.32 73.61
C LYS A 527 42.03 24.31 72.47
N SER A 528 42.93 24.59 71.51
CA SER A 528 44.05 23.72 71.10
C SER A 528 43.85 22.22 70.94
N ALA A 529 44.07 21.74 69.76
CA ALA A 529 45.15 20.79 69.44
C ALA A 529 45.21 20.45 67.95
N HIS A 530 46.40 20.54 67.48
CA HIS A 530 46.98 20.09 66.21
C HIS A 530 46.41 18.77 65.66
N HIS A 531 46.17 18.72 64.33
CA HIS A 531 46.87 17.78 63.48
C HIS A 531 46.82 18.16 62.01
N GLU A 532 47.91 17.92 61.41
CA GLU A 532 48.50 18.22 60.12
C GLU A 532 47.65 18.00 58.87
N VAL A 533 47.98 18.87 57.88
CA VAL A 533 47.67 18.82 56.46
C VAL A 533 48.57 17.74 55.79
N PRO A 534 48.14 17.15 54.68
CA PRO A 534 48.92 17.42 53.48
C PRO A 534 48.10 17.96 52.33
N LYS A 535 48.67 18.96 51.71
CA LYS A 535 48.40 19.49 50.37
C LYS A 535 48.58 18.43 49.31
N HIS A 536 47.67 18.36 48.36
CA HIS A 536 48.00 18.00 46.99
C HIS A 536 47.43 19.06 46.08
N GLU A 537 48.35 19.78 45.47
CA GLU A 537 48.18 20.56 44.24
C GLU A 537 47.77 19.62 43.12
N HIS A 538 46.76 19.99 42.37
CA HIS A 538 46.66 19.58 40.96
C HIS A 538 46.28 20.79 40.11
N LYS A 539 47.22 21.06 39.21
CA LYS A 539 47.26 21.97 38.10
C LYS A 539 45.99 21.93 37.25
N GLU A 540 45.54 23.11 36.94
CA GLU A 540 44.75 23.40 35.75
C GLU A 540 45.64 23.25 34.51
N ASP A 541 45.28 22.34 33.61
CA ASP A 541 45.74 22.37 32.22
C ASP A 541 44.52 22.64 31.33
N ALA A 542 44.48 23.87 30.84
CA ALA A 542 43.64 24.30 29.77
C ALA A 542 44.07 23.60 28.46
N LEU A 543 43.18 22.83 27.81
CA LEU A 543 43.32 22.38 26.45
C LEU A 543 42.41 23.18 25.52
N SER A 544 43.07 24.02 24.75
CA SER A 544 42.53 24.83 23.66
C SER A 544 42.07 23.96 22.50
N SER A 545 40.87 24.24 21.99
CA SER A 545 40.39 23.79 20.69
C SER A 545 41.17 24.44 19.54
N PRO A 546 41.49 23.70 18.46
CA PRO A 546 41.93 24.36 17.25
C PRO A 546 40.75 24.71 16.33
N THR A 547 40.58 25.99 16.09
CA THR A 547 39.90 26.59 14.96
C THR A 547 40.70 26.33 13.69
N TYR A 548 40.07 25.74 12.66
CA TYR A 548 40.62 25.76 11.30
C TYR A 548 40.04 26.96 10.56
N GLU A 549 40.89 27.93 10.29
CA GLU A 549 40.66 29.00 9.32
C GLU A 549 40.84 28.42 7.89
N ALA A 550 39.90 28.82 7.03
CA ALA A 550 39.95 28.62 5.61
C ALA A 550 40.92 29.63 4.99
N ASP A 551 41.95 29.14 4.31
CA ASP A 551 42.77 29.97 3.45
C ASP A 551 42.44 29.69 1.98
N SER A 552 41.94 30.72 1.33
CA SER A 552 41.73 30.85 -0.09
C SER A 552 43.00 31.38 -0.73
N ALA A 553 43.53 30.70 -1.75
CA ALA A 553 44.09 31.26 -2.97
C ALA A 553 45.07 30.26 -3.63
N HIS A 554 44.83 29.84 -4.83
CA HIS A 554 45.55 30.28 -6.03
C HIS A 554 45.07 29.47 -7.25
N VAL A 555 44.49 30.27 -8.13
CA VAL A 555 44.31 29.97 -9.55
C VAL A 555 45.71 29.93 -10.18
N ASN A 556 46.00 28.88 -10.94
CA ASN A 556 47.01 28.93 -11.99
C ASN A 556 46.52 28.17 -13.23
N GLU A 557 46.22 28.95 -14.25
CA GLU A 557 46.19 28.56 -15.64
C GLU A 557 47.52 27.97 -16.06
N LEU A 558 47.47 26.86 -16.78
CA LEU A 558 48.54 26.52 -17.74
C LEU A 558 47.89 25.94 -18.99
N ALA A 559 48.13 26.68 -20.04
CA ALA A 559 47.68 26.44 -21.41
C ALA A 559 48.48 25.32 -22.12
N SER A 560 47.76 24.61 -22.98
CA SER A 560 48.07 24.19 -24.35
C SER A 560 49.34 23.38 -24.66
N ASN A 561 49.05 22.40 -25.50
CA ASN A 561 49.86 21.73 -26.51
C ASN A 561 50.44 20.37 -26.14
N GLU A 562 49.84 19.34 -26.73
CA GLU A 562 50.44 18.56 -27.81
C GLU A 562 49.46 17.50 -28.35
N ALA A 563 49.12 17.67 -29.59
CA ALA A 563 48.49 16.64 -30.43
C ALA A 563 49.56 15.61 -30.85
N ASP A 564 49.06 14.46 -31.29
CA ASP A 564 49.69 13.39 -32.02
C ASP A 564 50.26 12.19 -31.24
N LYS A 565 49.44 11.12 -31.23
CA LYS A 565 49.71 9.88 -31.96
C LYS A 565 48.60 8.85 -31.77
N ILE A 566 47.84 8.75 -32.82
CA ILE A 566 46.79 7.76 -33.04
C ILE A 566 47.43 6.44 -33.44
N GLY A 567 47.05 5.37 -32.75
CA GLY A 567 47.17 4.01 -33.23
C GLY A 567 45.81 3.47 -33.60
N GLU A 568 45.51 3.42 -34.90
CA GLU A 568 44.33 2.79 -35.48
C GLU A 568 44.36 1.26 -35.27
N LEU A 569 43.26 0.68 -34.77
CA LEU A 569 42.93 -0.73 -34.91
C LEU A 569 41.63 -0.88 -35.69
N PRO A 570 41.53 -1.82 -36.64
CA PRO A 570 40.48 -1.79 -37.67
C PRO A 570 39.17 -2.43 -37.18
N LEU A 571 38.07 -1.71 -37.45
CA LEU A 571 36.70 -2.21 -37.41
C LEU A 571 36.50 -3.20 -38.58
N SER A 572 36.25 -4.48 -38.28
CA SER A 572 35.66 -5.41 -39.21
C SER A 572 34.12 -5.29 -39.12
N MET A 573 33.53 -4.63 -40.12
CA MET A 573 32.10 -4.68 -40.39
C MET A 573 31.72 -6.05 -40.96
N ALA A 574 30.93 -6.82 -40.23
CA ALA A 574 30.16 -7.92 -40.78
C ALA A 574 28.89 -7.34 -41.42
N LYS A 575 28.88 -7.37 -42.73
CA LYS A 575 27.77 -6.99 -43.60
C LYS A 575 26.72 -8.10 -43.54
N VAL A 576 25.55 -7.86 -42.97
CA VAL A 576 24.38 -8.73 -43.09
C VAL A 576 23.65 -8.31 -44.36
N GLU A 577 23.70 -9.17 -45.38
CA GLU A 577 22.93 -9.05 -46.60
C GLU A 577 21.44 -9.24 -46.31
N ARG A 578 20.65 -8.27 -46.75
CA ARG A 578 19.20 -8.36 -46.90
C ARG A 578 18.91 -9.22 -48.14
N ALA A 579 18.28 -10.36 -47.95
CA ALA A 579 17.64 -11.09 -49.03
C ALA A 579 16.26 -10.47 -49.30
N GLU A 580 16.09 -9.83 -50.42
CA GLU A 580 14.80 -9.51 -51.03
C GLU A 580 14.21 -10.82 -51.55
N VAL A 581 13.00 -11.16 -51.13
CA VAL A 581 12.20 -12.23 -51.73
C VAL A 581 11.18 -11.57 -52.65
N ASP A 582 11.43 -11.76 -53.94
CA ASP A 582 10.59 -11.35 -55.04
C ASP A 582 9.26 -12.16 -55.04
N GLY A 583 8.15 -11.43 -55.24
CA GLY A 583 6.84 -12.04 -55.35
C GLY A 583 6.65 -12.72 -56.71
N THR A 584 5.98 -13.84 -56.69
CA THR A 584 4.98 -14.35 -57.66
C THR A 584 4.82 -15.88 -57.49
N GLY A 585 3.62 -16.32 -57.32
CA GLY A 585 3.31 -17.74 -57.33
C GLY A 585 1.99 -18.10 -56.66
N ILE A 586 0.89 -17.77 -57.27
CA ILE A 586 -0.43 -18.31 -56.94
C ILE A 586 -0.43 -19.77 -57.40
N ALA A 587 -0.62 -20.72 -56.48
CA ALA A 587 -0.96 -22.09 -56.79
C ALA A 587 -2.32 -22.44 -56.19
N GLU A 588 -3.30 -22.63 -57.05
CA GLU A 588 -4.64 -23.18 -56.72
C GLU A 588 -4.51 -24.61 -56.21
N LEU A 589 -5.21 -24.93 -55.13
CA LEU A 589 -5.46 -26.29 -54.68
C LEU A 589 -6.83 -26.78 -55.18
N PRO A 590 -6.93 -28.00 -55.70
CA PRO A 590 -8.18 -28.50 -56.25
C PRO A 590 -9.13 -28.95 -55.13
N GLY A 591 -10.42 -28.70 -55.36
CA GLY A 591 -11.53 -29.10 -54.53
C GLY A 591 -11.73 -30.60 -54.52
N HIS A 592 -12.16 -31.11 -53.36
CA HIS A 592 -12.77 -32.40 -53.26
C HIS A 592 -14.20 -32.26 -52.75
N ASP A 593 -15.09 -32.84 -53.57
CA ASP A 593 -16.52 -32.89 -53.43
C ASP A 593 -17.01 -33.64 -52.18
N ALA A 594 -18.11 -33.13 -51.66
CA ALA A 594 -18.99 -33.80 -50.71
C ALA A 594 -19.66 -35.04 -51.32
N GLN A 595 -19.75 -36.10 -50.55
CA GLN A 595 -20.96 -36.96 -50.55
C GLN A 595 -21.10 -37.79 -49.25
N SER A 596 -22.17 -37.49 -48.61
CA SER A 596 -23.15 -38.33 -47.87
C SER A 596 -22.76 -39.70 -47.33
N ARG A 597 -22.83 -39.88 -46.02
CA ARG A 597 -23.81 -40.78 -45.36
C ARG A 597 -23.92 -40.46 -43.87
#